data_d0c53a7ed685ef107bd3d77a1668bf1f
#
_entry.id   d0c53a7ed685ef107bd3d77a1668bf1f
#
_cell.length_a   1.000
_cell.length_b   1.000
_cell.length_c   1.000
_cell.angle_alpha   90.00
_cell.angle_beta   90.00
_cell.angle_gamma   90.00
#
_symmetry.space_group_name_H-M   'P 1'
#
loop_
_entity.id
_entity.type
_entity.pdbx_description
1 polymer ?
#
loop_
_entity_poly.entity_id
_entity_poly.type
_entity_poly.pdbx_seq_one_letter_code
_entity_poly.pdbx_strand_id
1 'polypeptide(L)'
;MQYVYVLNKHGEPLMPCSPCKARLLLKQKKACVVKRTPFTIKLLYGSTGYKQPITLGVDAGSKHIGISAATEKYELYCEEATPRNDVVDLLSARRAFRRNRRNRKTRYRAPRFNNRVHSKHKGWLAPSVEVKIQEHITLIKRVCRILPVTLVRVETAEFDTQRLKAMLEGKPLPVGTDYQLGEMYDEYNVRQYVLKRDKYTCQCCGAHPTKTKAVKLHVHHIETRRTGGNAPNNLITLCTVCHKALHAGKVTLNGKKRGKPLKDAAFMGIMRKTLMERLLKELKIPVQETYGYITKYLREKHSIPKSHTNDARCISKNPLAIPCDTCYYTKAIRHHNRQMHKATILKGGIRKANQAPYTVKGYRLWDKVFYHGSECFITGRRTSGYFALKKNGRYCCF
;
A
#
# COMPACT_ATOMS: atom_id res chain seq x y z
N MET A 1 26.84 2.45 12.07
CA MET A 1 26.78 2.82 13.51
C MET A 1 25.36 2.55 14.04
N GLN A 2 25.26 2.01 15.25
CA GLN A 2 23.95 1.86 15.91
C GLN A 2 23.63 3.12 16.68
N TYR A 3 22.40 3.63 16.53
CA TYR A 3 21.96 4.86 17.16
C TYR A 3 20.92 4.61 18.25
N VAL A 4 20.99 5.43 19.32
CA VAL A 4 19.95 5.55 20.34
C VAL A 4 19.29 6.89 20.16
N TYR A 5 17.97 6.90 19.96
CA TYR A 5 17.21 8.13 19.77
C TYR A 5 16.97 8.82 21.10
N VAL A 6 17.06 10.13 21.11
CA VAL A 6 17.03 10.93 22.32
C VAL A 6 15.92 11.97 22.24
N LEU A 7 15.11 12.04 23.25
CA LEU A 7 14.11 13.09 23.45
C LEU A 7 14.55 14.00 24.59
N ASN A 8 14.25 15.29 24.52
CA ASN A 8 14.45 16.21 25.62
C ASN A 8 13.42 15.97 26.76
N LYS A 9 13.51 16.74 27.86
CA LYS A 9 12.56 16.64 28.98
C LYS A 9 11.10 16.93 28.60
N HIS A 10 10.85 17.60 27.48
CA HIS A 10 9.51 17.92 26.97
C HIS A 10 9.01 16.89 25.95
N GLY A 11 9.86 15.90 25.54
CA GLY A 11 9.52 14.89 24.56
C GLY A 11 9.81 15.27 23.11
N GLU A 12 10.51 16.38 22.87
CA GLU A 12 10.94 16.80 21.55
C GLU A 12 12.22 16.06 21.14
N PRO A 13 12.38 15.72 19.85
CA PRO A 13 13.52 14.97 19.38
C PRO A 13 14.82 15.81 19.38
N LEU A 14 15.88 15.17 19.80
CA LEU A 14 17.26 15.65 19.73
C LEU A 14 18.08 14.77 18.78
N MET A 15 19.35 15.14 18.55
CA MET A 15 20.26 14.29 17.79
C MET A 15 20.46 12.95 18.51
N PRO A 16 20.51 11.83 17.78
CA PRO A 16 20.77 10.53 18.37
C PRO A 16 22.16 10.46 18.98
N CYS A 17 22.34 9.58 19.93
CA CYS A 17 23.63 9.35 20.57
C CYS A 17 24.11 7.90 20.40
N SER A 18 25.37 7.66 20.74
CA SER A 18 25.94 6.33 20.77
C SER A 18 25.33 5.47 21.91
N PRO A 19 25.29 4.14 21.78
CA PRO A 19 24.83 3.25 22.84
C PRO A 19 25.60 3.41 24.15
N CYS A 20 26.91 3.72 24.11
CA CYS A 20 27.73 3.97 25.29
C CYS A 20 27.22 5.19 26.07
N LYS A 21 26.98 6.29 25.38
CA LYS A 21 26.45 7.51 26.00
C LYS A 21 25.07 7.27 26.60
N ALA A 22 24.21 6.55 25.90
CA ALA A 22 22.88 6.20 26.41
C ALA A 22 22.95 5.39 27.70
N ARG A 23 23.84 4.37 27.78
CA ARG A 23 24.06 3.57 29.00
C ARG A 23 24.50 4.42 30.17
N LEU A 24 25.44 5.34 29.95
CA LEU A 24 25.89 6.28 30.99
C LEU A 24 24.75 7.13 31.52
N LEU A 25 23.94 7.72 30.63
CA LEU A 25 22.79 8.55 30.99
C LEU A 25 21.75 7.77 31.81
N LEU A 26 21.48 6.52 31.42
CA LEU A 26 20.56 5.63 32.15
C LEU A 26 21.12 5.23 33.51
N LYS A 27 22.41 4.86 33.60
CA LYS A 27 23.08 4.51 34.85
C LYS A 27 23.10 5.70 35.84
N GLN A 28 23.31 6.90 35.33
CA GLN A 28 23.30 8.15 36.12
C GLN A 28 21.86 8.62 36.46
N LYS A 29 20.82 7.88 36.09
CA LYS A 29 19.40 8.27 36.27
C LYS A 29 19.05 9.63 35.63
N LYS A 30 19.83 10.09 34.64
CA LYS A 30 19.61 11.32 33.87
C LYS A 30 18.66 11.12 32.68
N ALA A 31 18.34 9.88 32.36
CA ALA A 31 17.41 9.54 31.30
C ALA A 31 16.53 8.35 31.69
N CYS A 32 15.38 8.21 31.03
CA CYS A 32 14.51 7.03 31.14
C CYS A 32 14.22 6.45 29.76
N VAL A 33 13.93 5.15 29.69
CA VAL A 33 13.54 4.47 28.44
C VAL A 33 12.10 4.76 28.14
N VAL A 34 11.84 5.29 26.92
CA VAL A 34 10.49 5.57 26.43
C VAL A 34 10.02 4.50 25.45
N LYS A 35 10.92 3.99 24.61
CA LYS A 35 10.59 3.03 23.58
C LYS A 35 11.72 2.03 23.39
N ARG A 36 11.37 0.74 23.21
CA ARG A 36 12.37 -0.32 23.01
C ARG A 36 12.78 -0.47 21.53
N THR A 37 11.87 -0.23 20.60
CA THR A 37 12.14 -0.40 19.15
C THR A 37 11.43 0.69 18.34
N PRO A 38 12.12 1.61 17.68
CA PRO A 38 13.55 1.93 17.83
C PRO A 38 13.89 2.33 19.25
N PHE A 39 15.10 1.99 19.74
CA PHE A 39 15.47 2.29 21.13
C PHE A 39 15.57 3.79 21.35
N THR A 40 14.72 4.30 22.22
CA THR A 40 14.55 5.74 22.45
C THR A 40 14.55 6.02 23.94
N ILE A 41 15.38 6.97 24.35
CA ILE A 41 15.47 7.47 25.71
C ILE A 41 14.97 8.90 25.80
N LYS A 42 14.46 9.28 26.94
CA LYS A 42 14.05 10.65 27.25
C LYS A 42 14.96 11.20 28.35
N LEU A 43 15.55 12.37 28.13
CA LEU A 43 16.32 13.09 29.13
C LEU A 43 15.39 13.66 30.19
N LEU A 44 15.80 13.59 31.43
CA LEU A 44 15.10 14.18 32.58
C LEU A 44 15.55 15.61 32.85
N TYR A 45 16.58 16.06 32.16
CA TYR A 45 17.14 17.41 32.23
C TYR A 45 17.35 17.96 30.81
N GLY A 46 17.56 19.26 30.73
CA GLY A 46 17.89 19.94 29.47
C GLY A 46 16.70 19.94 28.49
N SER A 47 16.57 21.03 27.78
CA SER A 47 15.50 21.25 26.81
C SER A 47 16.02 21.47 25.39
N THR A 48 17.27 21.87 25.26
CA THR A 48 17.90 22.26 23.99
C THR A 48 19.16 21.43 23.74
N GLY A 49 19.57 21.34 22.49
CA GLY A 49 20.79 20.70 22.06
C GLY A 49 21.09 21.08 20.60
N TYR A 50 22.35 20.97 20.21
CA TYR A 50 22.75 21.18 18.82
C TYR A 50 22.01 20.19 17.91
N LYS A 51 21.42 20.69 16.84
CA LYS A 51 20.69 19.90 15.85
C LYS A 51 21.31 20.13 14.48
N GLN A 52 21.65 19.05 13.79
CA GLN A 52 22.06 19.09 12.39
C GLN A 52 20.82 19.04 11.49
N PRO A 53 20.90 19.61 10.28
CA PRO A 53 19.84 19.42 9.28
C PRO A 53 19.69 17.93 8.94
N ILE A 54 18.48 17.42 9.07
CA ILE A 54 18.12 16.05 8.72
C ILE A 54 17.08 16.09 7.63
N THR A 55 17.36 15.47 6.50
CA THR A 55 16.38 15.26 5.43
C THR A 55 15.83 13.86 5.52
N LEU A 56 14.50 13.75 5.59
CA LEU A 56 13.77 12.48 5.53
C LEU A 56 13.36 12.20 4.09
N GLY A 57 13.95 11.19 3.46
CA GLY A 57 13.57 10.67 2.15
C GLY A 57 12.52 9.56 2.30
N VAL A 58 11.50 9.60 1.46
CA VAL A 58 10.39 8.64 1.45
C VAL A 58 10.16 8.13 0.02
N ASP A 59 10.47 6.86 -0.20
CA ASP A 59 10.06 6.11 -1.40
C ASP A 59 8.62 5.62 -1.17
N ALA A 60 7.66 6.38 -1.69
CA ALA A 60 6.25 6.16 -1.44
C ALA A 60 5.67 5.12 -2.41
N GLY A 61 5.76 3.85 -2.05
CA GLY A 61 5.25 2.73 -2.84
C GLY A 61 3.90 2.16 -2.38
N SER A 62 3.22 1.43 -3.27
CA SER A 62 1.94 0.77 -2.97
C SER A 62 2.09 -0.53 -2.17
N LYS A 63 3.22 -1.20 -2.28
CA LYS A 63 3.51 -2.50 -1.65
C LYS A 63 4.63 -2.41 -0.62
N HIS A 64 5.58 -1.55 -0.85
CA HIS A 64 6.71 -1.28 0.02
C HIS A 64 6.89 0.22 0.13
N ILE A 65 7.34 0.67 1.27
CA ILE A 65 7.65 2.06 1.56
C ILE A 65 9.06 2.09 2.11
N GLY A 66 9.98 2.76 1.41
CA GLY A 66 11.32 3.00 1.89
C GLY A 66 11.40 4.32 2.65
N ILE A 67 12.10 4.32 3.77
CA ILE A 67 12.30 5.52 4.59
C ILE A 67 13.78 5.59 4.97
N SER A 68 14.38 6.76 4.74
CA SER A 68 15.74 7.06 5.15
C SER A 68 15.82 8.48 5.69
N ALA A 69 16.32 8.63 6.92
CA ALA A 69 16.60 9.94 7.49
C ALA A 69 18.12 10.14 7.56
N ALA A 70 18.63 11.10 6.82
CA ALA A 70 20.06 11.31 6.69
C ALA A 70 20.44 12.78 6.93
N THR A 71 21.61 12.94 7.55
CA THR A 71 22.42 14.17 7.48
C THR A 71 23.28 14.10 6.21
N GLU A 72 24.07 15.10 5.96
CA GLU A 72 25.02 15.09 4.85
C GLU A 72 26.01 13.90 4.93
N LYS A 73 26.43 13.52 6.14
CA LYS A 73 27.47 12.49 6.37
C LYS A 73 26.96 11.13 6.75
N TYR A 74 25.82 11.05 7.47
CA TYR A 74 25.36 9.82 8.10
C TYR A 74 23.88 9.60 7.88
N GLU A 75 23.51 8.37 7.55
CA GLU A 75 22.15 7.90 7.64
C GLU A 75 21.83 7.54 9.11
N LEU A 76 20.88 8.23 9.70
CA LEU A 76 20.52 8.09 11.12
C LEU A 76 19.37 7.13 11.34
N TYR A 77 18.57 6.87 10.31
CA TYR A 77 17.41 5.96 10.36
C TYR A 77 17.17 5.35 8.99
N CYS A 78 16.94 4.04 8.99
CA CYS A 78 16.61 3.28 7.80
C CYS A 78 15.45 2.34 8.10
N GLU A 79 14.42 2.35 7.26
CA GLU A 79 13.25 1.50 7.40
C GLU A 79 12.66 1.08 6.05
N GLU A 80 12.29 -0.19 5.95
CA GLU A 80 11.40 -0.70 4.92
C GLU A 80 10.07 -1.13 5.55
N ALA A 81 8.98 -0.50 5.14
CA ALA A 81 7.66 -0.79 5.65
C ALA A 81 6.78 -1.44 4.59
N THR A 82 6.06 -2.48 4.96
CA THR A 82 5.03 -3.10 4.12
C THR A 82 3.66 -2.59 4.56
N PRO A 83 2.99 -1.77 3.75
CA PRO A 83 1.64 -1.28 4.03
C PRO A 83 0.61 -2.41 3.95
N ARG A 84 -0.59 -2.17 4.47
CA ARG A 84 -1.67 -3.15 4.42
C ARG A 84 -2.14 -3.40 2.99
N ASN A 85 -2.01 -4.63 2.54
CA ASN A 85 -2.48 -5.10 1.24
C ASN A 85 -3.72 -6.01 1.35
N ASP A 86 -4.19 -6.29 2.56
CA ASP A 86 -5.31 -7.18 2.87
C ASP A 86 -6.70 -6.51 2.84
N VAL A 87 -6.76 -5.19 2.70
CA VAL A 87 -8.00 -4.41 2.84
C VAL A 87 -9.06 -4.82 1.81
N VAL A 88 -8.64 -5.03 0.54
CA VAL A 88 -9.55 -5.42 -0.54
C VAL A 88 -10.14 -6.80 -0.29
N ASP A 89 -9.30 -7.76 0.12
CA ASP A 89 -9.73 -9.14 0.40
C ASP A 89 -10.67 -9.20 1.61
N LEU A 90 -10.36 -8.44 2.65
CA LEU A 90 -11.23 -8.32 3.83
C LEU A 90 -12.59 -7.70 3.50
N LEU A 91 -12.62 -6.68 2.64
CA LEU A 91 -13.89 -6.08 2.17
C LEU A 91 -14.68 -7.06 1.30
N SER A 92 -14.02 -7.84 0.45
CA SER A 92 -14.63 -8.86 -0.38
C SER A 92 -15.21 -10.00 0.47
N ALA A 93 -14.45 -10.50 1.43
CA ALA A 93 -14.93 -11.49 2.41
C ALA A 93 -16.15 -10.97 3.18
N ARG A 94 -16.09 -9.70 3.67
CA ARG A 94 -17.23 -9.06 4.34
C ARG A 94 -18.46 -8.96 3.44
N ARG A 95 -18.27 -8.70 2.15
CA ARG A 95 -19.36 -8.69 1.15
C ARG A 95 -19.98 -10.07 0.98
N ALA A 96 -19.16 -11.13 0.87
CA ALA A 96 -19.60 -12.52 0.77
C ALA A 96 -20.40 -12.93 2.01
N PHE A 97 -19.92 -12.65 3.22
CA PHE A 97 -20.64 -12.93 4.47
C PHE A 97 -21.97 -12.18 4.59
N ARG A 98 -22.06 -10.93 4.12
CA ARG A 98 -23.31 -10.20 4.06
C ARG A 98 -24.31 -10.83 3.08
N ARG A 99 -23.84 -11.29 1.92
CA ARG A 99 -24.66 -11.99 0.94
C ARG A 99 -25.23 -13.29 1.53
N ASN A 100 -24.38 -14.11 2.13
CA ASN A 100 -24.79 -15.35 2.79
C ASN A 100 -25.81 -15.12 3.90
N ARG A 101 -25.64 -14.03 4.70
CA ARG A 101 -26.60 -13.68 5.74
C ARG A 101 -27.96 -13.28 5.18
N ARG A 102 -28.04 -12.62 4.05
CA ARG A 102 -29.30 -12.26 3.39
C ARG A 102 -30.01 -13.47 2.83
N ASN A 103 -29.28 -14.44 2.29
CA ASN A 103 -29.86 -15.64 1.69
C ASN A 103 -30.36 -16.66 2.72
N ARG A 104 -30.16 -16.42 4.02
CA ARG A 104 -30.73 -17.29 5.05
C ARG A 104 -32.21 -16.96 5.24
N LYS A 105 -33.05 -17.99 5.18
CA LYS A 105 -34.51 -17.87 5.30
C LYS A 105 -34.99 -17.46 6.71
N THR A 106 -34.10 -17.35 7.71
CA THR A 106 -34.43 -17.09 9.12
C THR A 106 -34.84 -15.64 9.43
N ARG A 107 -34.41 -14.67 8.63
CA ARG A 107 -34.81 -13.26 8.80
C ARG A 107 -34.58 -12.50 7.49
N TYR A 108 -35.66 -12.16 6.81
CA TYR A 108 -35.60 -11.28 5.63
C TYR A 108 -35.35 -9.83 6.05
N ARG A 109 -34.35 -9.21 5.44
CA ARG A 109 -34.17 -7.76 5.48
C ARG A 109 -34.04 -7.26 4.07
N ALA A 110 -34.82 -6.27 3.70
CA ALA A 110 -34.71 -5.65 2.38
C ALA A 110 -33.26 -5.23 2.09
N PRO A 111 -32.74 -5.49 0.89
CA PRO A 111 -31.41 -5.09 0.52
C PRO A 111 -31.33 -3.56 0.48
N ARG A 112 -30.37 -2.98 1.19
CA ARG A 112 -30.08 -1.54 1.20
C ARG A 112 -29.02 -1.22 0.15
N PHE A 113 -29.38 -1.28 -1.13
CA PHE A 113 -28.43 -1.11 -2.22
C PHE A 113 -27.87 0.31 -2.31
N ASN A 114 -28.69 1.32 -2.07
CA ASN A 114 -28.35 2.72 -2.36
C ASN A 114 -27.72 3.47 -1.19
N ASN A 115 -27.71 2.93 0.03
CA ASN A 115 -27.20 3.63 1.22
C ASN A 115 -25.71 4.02 1.14
N ARG A 116 -24.94 3.48 0.20
CA ARG A 116 -23.51 3.78 0.09
C ARG A 116 -23.19 4.72 -1.06
N VAL A 117 -24.01 4.76 -2.09
CA VAL A 117 -23.83 5.68 -3.21
C VAL A 117 -24.08 7.11 -2.72
N HIS A 118 -25.17 7.30 -1.98
CA HIS A 118 -25.55 8.60 -1.44
C HIS A 118 -24.82 9.02 -0.16
N SER A 119 -24.13 8.09 0.53
CA SER A 119 -23.37 8.40 1.75
C SER A 119 -21.91 8.80 1.50
N LYS A 120 -21.48 8.89 0.25
CA LYS A 120 -20.14 9.36 -0.08
C LYS A 120 -20.11 10.89 -0.01
N HIS A 121 -19.36 11.42 0.94
CA HIS A 121 -19.10 12.86 1.03
C HIS A 121 -18.08 13.31 -0.03
N LYS A 122 -18.03 14.59 -0.31
CA LYS A 122 -16.98 15.18 -1.16
C LYS A 122 -15.60 14.82 -0.62
N GLY A 123 -14.71 14.37 -1.49
CA GLY A 123 -13.37 13.92 -1.10
C GLY A 123 -13.29 12.50 -0.53
N TRP A 124 -14.37 11.68 -0.63
CA TRP A 124 -14.33 10.29 -0.19
C TRP A 124 -13.35 9.47 -1.03
N LEU A 125 -12.43 8.79 -0.35
CA LEU A 125 -11.50 7.84 -0.96
C LEU A 125 -11.90 6.40 -0.67
N ALA A 126 -11.54 5.49 -1.58
CA ALA A 126 -11.71 4.06 -1.34
C ALA A 126 -10.91 3.64 -0.08
N PRO A 127 -11.48 2.79 0.81
CA PRO A 127 -10.81 2.43 2.07
C PRO A 127 -9.42 1.85 1.90
N SER A 128 -9.14 1.15 0.79
CA SER A 128 -7.80 0.62 0.49
C SER A 128 -6.79 1.70 0.17
N VAL A 129 -7.21 2.81 -0.44
CA VAL A 129 -6.38 3.98 -0.73
C VAL A 129 -6.17 4.78 0.55
N GLU A 130 -7.26 5.08 1.26
CA GLU A 130 -7.24 5.85 2.52
C GLU A 130 -6.30 5.22 3.56
N VAL A 131 -6.41 3.90 3.78
CA VAL A 131 -5.53 3.19 4.73
C VAL A 131 -4.06 3.34 4.35
N LYS A 132 -3.71 3.19 3.08
CA LYS A 132 -2.31 3.33 2.64
C LYS A 132 -1.78 4.76 2.81
N ILE A 133 -2.59 5.77 2.49
CA ILE A 133 -2.19 7.18 2.71
C ILE A 133 -1.93 7.43 4.20
N GLN A 134 -2.82 6.98 5.07
CA GLN A 134 -2.67 7.13 6.51
C GLN A 134 -1.44 6.39 7.06
N GLU A 135 -1.11 5.24 6.49
CA GLU A 135 0.11 4.50 6.84
C GLU A 135 1.37 5.28 6.48
N HIS A 136 1.45 5.88 5.29
CA HIS A 136 2.58 6.75 4.92
C HIS A 136 2.72 7.93 5.89
N ILE A 137 1.62 8.63 6.16
CA ILE A 137 1.62 9.76 7.10
C ILE A 137 2.06 9.32 8.50
N THR A 138 1.56 8.18 8.96
CA THR A 138 1.90 7.63 10.28
C THR A 138 3.37 7.27 10.38
N LEU A 139 3.95 6.67 9.34
CA LEU A 139 5.36 6.32 9.27
C LEU A 139 6.23 7.59 9.31
N ILE A 140 5.93 8.59 8.48
CA ILE A 140 6.65 9.87 8.45
C ILE A 140 6.59 10.55 9.82
N LYS A 141 5.40 10.68 10.40
CA LYS A 141 5.22 11.27 11.74
C LYS A 141 5.97 10.50 12.83
N ARG A 142 6.05 9.17 12.70
CA ARG A 142 6.79 8.34 13.66
C ARG A 142 8.27 8.68 13.67
N VAL A 143 8.88 8.86 12.50
CA VAL A 143 10.30 9.26 12.39
C VAL A 143 10.50 10.68 12.89
N CYS A 144 9.63 11.62 12.51
CA CYS A 144 9.70 13.02 13.00
C CYS A 144 9.55 13.15 14.52
N ARG A 145 8.95 12.17 15.20
CA ARG A 145 8.85 12.15 16.67
C ARG A 145 10.14 11.70 17.38
N ILE A 146 11.04 11.05 16.68
CA ILE A 146 12.28 10.51 17.28
C ILE A 146 13.55 11.17 16.73
N LEU A 147 13.44 11.87 15.62
CA LEU A 147 14.54 12.63 14.98
C LEU A 147 14.10 14.08 14.69
N PRO A 148 14.97 15.06 14.88
CA PRO A 148 14.70 16.47 14.59
C PRO A 148 14.79 16.72 13.07
N VAL A 149 13.86 16.15 12.31
CA VAL A 149 13.78 16.28 10.86
C VAL A 149 13.50 17.73 10.48
N THR A 150 14.29 18.28 9.57
CA THR A 150 14.15 19.66 9.07
C THR A 150 13.44 19.73 7.72
N LEU A 151 13.49 18.66 6.93
CA LEU A 151 12.90 18.59 5.60
C LEU A 151 12.41 17.15 5.31
N VAL A 152 11.23 17.03 4.75
CA VAL A 152 10.69 15.76 4.23
C VAL A 152 10.68 15.81 2.71
N ARG A 153 11.24 14.80 2.05
CA ARG A 153 11.17 14.61 0.61
C ARG A 153 10.42 13.33 0.27
N VAL A 154 9.43 13.45 -0.59
CA VAL A 154 8.62 12.32 -1.01
C VAL A 154 8.76 12.12 -2.51
N GLU A 155 9.04 10.89 -2.93
CA GLU A 155 9.03 10.58 -4.35
C GLU A 155 7.60 10.51 -4.87
N THR A 156 7.31 11.37 -5.83
CA THR A 156 6.08 11.35 -6.62
C THR A 156 6.46 10.88 -8.01
N ALA A 157 5.92 9.77 -8.50
CA ALA A 157 6.31 9.28 -9.82
C ALA A 157 5.74 10.16 -10.95
N GLU A 158 6.49 10.27 -12.00
CA GLU A 158 6.33 11.20 -13.10
C GLU A 158 5.17 10.87 -14.05
N PHE A 159 4.76 9.58 -14.13
CA PHE A 159 3.78 9.13 -15.11
C PHE A 159 2.36 9.06 -14.54
N ASP A 160 1.69 10.19 -14.58
CA ASP A 160 0.26 10.26 -14.38
C ASP A 160 -0.44 10.09 -15.74
N THR A 161 -0.74 8.84 -16.08
CA THR A 161 -1.38 8.50 -17.36
C THR A 161 -2.75 9.15 -17.54
N GLN A 162 -3.51 9.37 -16.46
CA GLN A 162 -4.82 10.02 -16.51
C GLN A 162 -4.67 11.52 -16.77
N ARG A 163 -3.68 12.15 -16.14
CA ARG A 163 -3.37 13.57 -16.36
C ARG A 163 -2.88 13.83 -17.78
N LEU A 164 -1.95 13.00 -18.27
CA LEU A 164 -1.44 13.08 -19.63
C LEU A 164 -2.57 12.91 -20.65
N LYS A 165 -3.47 11.96 -20.44
CA LYS A 165 -4.63 11.74 -21.28
C LYS A 165 -5.58 12.93 -21.26
N ALA A 166 -5.88 13.49 -20.08
CA ALA A 166 -6.71 14.68 -19.93
C ALA A 166 -6.09 15.89 -20.64
N MET A 167 -4.77 16.07 -20.56
CA MET A 167 -4.05 17.13 -21.28
C MET A 167 -4.19 16.98 -22.81
N LEU A 168 -4.01 15.76 -23.32
CA LEU A 168 -4.14 15.47 -24.75
C LEU A 168 -5.57 15.62 -25.26
N GLU A 169 -6.56 15.36 -24.42
CA GLU A 169 -7.99 15.47 -24.74
C GLU A 169 -8.57 16.87 -24.44
N GLY A 170 -7.75 17.81 -23.95
CA GLY A 170 -8.22 19.16 -23.56
C GLY A 170 -9.22 19.18 -22.40
N LYS A 171 -9.22 18.12 -21.56
CA LYS A 171 -10.11 17.99 -20.41
C LYS A 171 -9.50 18.60 -19.14
N PRO A 172 -10.33 18.99 -18.15
CA PRO A 172 -9.83 19.40 -16.85
C PRO A 172 -8.90 18.34 -16.24
N LEU A 173 -7.80 18.78 -15.64
CA LEU A 173 -6.86 17.87 -15.03
C LEU A 173 -7.46 17.19 -13.78
N PRO A 174 -7.34 15.86 -13.66
CA PRO A 174 -7.91 15.14 -12.53
C PRO A 174 -7.24 15.56 -11.22
N VAL A 175 -8.04 15.75 -10.17
CA VAL A 175 -7.59 16.15 -8.82
C VAL A 175 -8.22 15.23 -7.78
N GLY A 176 -7.43 14.74 -6.85
CA GLY A 176 -7.90 13.96 -5.69
C GLY A 176 -8.83 12.79 -6.07
N THR A 177 -10.12 12.93 -5.81
CA THR A 177 -11.14 11.89 -6.06
C THR A 177 -11.41 11.61 -7.54
N ASP A 178 -11.07 12.54 -8.45
CA ASP A 178 -11.30 12.38 -9.89
C ASP A 178 -10.52 11.17 -10.43
N TYR A 179 -9.39 10.84 -9.84
CA TYR A 179 -8.62 9.64 -10.19
C TYR A 179 -9.36 8.33 -9.92
N GLN A 180 -10.41 8.35 -9.09
CA GLN A 180 -11.28 7.19 -8.88
C GLN A 180 -12.35 7.04 -9.97
N LEU A 181 -12.59 8.11 -10.72
CA LEU A 181 -13.50 8.16 -11.86
C LEU A 181 -12.71 7.68 -13.09
N GLY A 182 -12.51 6.36 -13.19
CA GLY A 182 -11.81 5.75 -14.32
C GLY A 182 -12.66 5.80 -15.59
N GLU A 183 -12.10 5.33 -16.71
CA GLU A 183 -12.73 5.30 -18.03
C GLU A 183 -14.10 4.58 -18.09
N MET A 184 -14.38 3.75 -17.09
CA MET A 184 -15.65 3.03 -16.96
C MET A 184 -16.70 3.79 -16.12
N TYR A 185 -16.34 4.94 -15.60
CA TYR A 185 -17.29 5.76 -14.85
C TYR A 185 -18.36 6.27 -15.83
N ASP A 186 -19.62 6.24 -15.42
CA ASP A 186 -20.81 6.55 -16.21
C ASP A 186 -21.15 5.55 -17.34
N GLU A 187 -20.37 4.51 -17.57
CA GLU A 187 -20.76 3.45 -18.48
C GLU A 187 -21.73 2.47 -17.82
N TYR A 188 -22.81 2.13 -18.53
CA TYR A 188 -23.86 1.23 -18.02
C TYR A 188 -23.32 -0.11 -17.52
N ASN A 189 -22.35 -0.69 -18.26
CA ASN A 189 -21.65 -1.91 -17.86
C ASN A 189 -20.33 -2.09 -18.63
N VAL A 190 -19.53 -3.08 -18.20
CA VAL A 190 -18.23 -3.41 -18.84
C VAL A 190 -18.36 -3.73 -20.31
N ARG A 191 -19.46 -4.38 -20.72
CA ARG A 191 -19.71 -4.73 -22.13
C ARG A 191 -19.86 -3.45 -22.95
N GLN A 192 -20.65 -2.50 -22.49
CA GLN A 192 -20.87 -1.23 -23.20
C GLN A 192 -19.58 -0.43 -23.31
N TYR A 193 -18.82 -0.36 -22.25
CA TYR A 193 -17.48 0.26 -22.24
C TYR A 193 -16.57 -0.37 -23.33
N VAL A 194 -16.48 -1.72 -23.37
CA VAL A 194 -15.61 -2.41 -24.33
C VAL A 194 -16.07 -2.15 -25.79
N LEU A 195 -17.38 -2.21 -26.04
CA LEU A 195 -17.93 -1.89 -27.37
C LEU A 195 -17.59 -0.48 -27.82
N LYS A 196 -17.75 0.50 -26.93
CA LYS A 196 -17.43 1.92 -27.18
C LYS A 196 -15.92 2.14 -27.37
N ARG A 197 -15.09 1.55 -26.52
CA ARG A 197 -13.62 1.59 -26.63
C ARG A 197 -13.17 1.07 -28.00
N ASP A 198 -13.74 -0.04 -28.44
CA ASP A 198 -13.42 -0.68 -29.71
C ASP A 198 -14.20 -0.07 -30.89
N LYS A 199 -14.85 1.10 -30.69
CA LYS A 199 -15.61 1.87 -31.69
C LYS A 199 -16.68 1.02 -32.40
N TYR A 200 -17.32 0.10 -31.64
CA TYR A 200 -18.31 -0.85 -32.19
C TYR A 200 -17.79 -1.63 -33.41
N THR A 201 -16.50 -1.94 -33.45
CA THR A 201 -15.84 -2.59 -34.59
C THR A 201 -15.26 -3.94 -34.15
N CYS A 202 -15.43 -4.97 -34.97
CA CYS A 202 -14.79 -6.25 -34.74
C CYS A 202 -13.28 -6.10 -34.82
N GLN A 203 -12.58 -6.41 -33.74
CA GLN A 203 -11.13 -6.25 -33.64
C GLN A 203 -10.34 -7.36 -34.38
N CYS A 204 -11.03 -8.30 -35.03
CA CYS A 204 -10.43 -9.36 -35.83
C CYS A 204 -10.54 -9.07 -37.33
N CYS A 205 -11.74 -8.81 -37.85
CA CYS A 205 -11.99 -8.60 -39.28
C CYS A 205 -12.39 -7.15 -39.65
N GLY A 206 -12.45 -6.23 -38.68
CA GLY A 206 -12.84 -4.84 -38.93
C GLY A 206 -14.34 -4.61 -39.20
N ALA A 207 -15.18 -5.64 -39.17
CA ALA A 207 -16.61 -5.47 -39.43
C ALA A 207 -17.27 -4.59 -38.36
N HIS A 208 -18.06 -3.62 -38.79
CA HIS A 208 -18.83 -2.71 -37.96
C HIS A 208 -20.27 -2.59 -38.47
N PRO A 209 -21.24 -2.32 -37.60
CA PRO A 209 -22.62 -2.09 -38.04
C PRO A 209 -22.71 -0.78 -38.83
N THR A 210 -23.43 -0.81 -39.94
CA THR A 210 -23.76 0.35 -40.75
C THR A 210 -25.29 0.51 -40.85
N LYS A 211 -25.78 1.62 -41.40
CA LYS A 211 -27.24 1.81 -41.58
C LYS A 211 -27.87 0.75 -42.45
N THR A 212 -27.11 0.15 -43.38
CA THR A 212 -27.57 -0.85 -44.32
C THR A 212 -27.22 -2.27 -43.91
N LYS A 213 -26.23 -2.50 -43.02
CA LYS A 213 -25.76 -3.82 -42.64
C LYS A 213 -25.69 -3.95 -41.09
N ALA A 214 -26.58 -4.76 -40.57
CA ALA A 214 -26.57 -5.12 -39.16
C ALA A 214 -25.45 -6.13 -38.87
N VAL A 215 -24.52 -5.78 -37.97
CA VAL A 215 -23.47 -6.69 -37.49
C VAL A 215 -23.66 -6.90 -35.98
N LYS A 216 -23.97 -8.14 -35.58
CA LYS A 216 -24.06 -8.49 -34.18
C LYS A 216 -22.66 -8.62 -33.57
N LEU A 217 -22.37 -7.81 -32.53
CA LEU A 217 -21.09 -7.79 -31.84
C LEU A 217 -21.17 -8.50 -30.49
N HIS A 218 -20.12 -9.24 -30.18
CA HIS A 218 -19.91 -9.96 -28.91
C HIS A 218 -18.64 -9.46 -28.22
N VAL A 219 -18.65 -9.45 -26.90
CA VAL A 219 -17.46 -9.18 -26.10
C VAL A 219 -16.89 -10.52 -25.66
N HIS A 220 -15.67 -10.80 -26.09
CA HIS A 220 -14.95 -12.05 -25.87
C HIS A 220 -13.83 -11.86 -24.83
N HIS A 221 -13.55 -12.91 -24.03
CA HIS A 221 -12.44 -12.94 -23.09
C HIS A 221 -11.16 -13.42 -23.79
N ILE A 222 -10.10 -12.61 -23.79
CA ILE A 222 -8.80 -12.95 -24.36
C ILE A 222 -8.18 -14.13 -23.60
N GLU A 223 -8.13 -14.03 -22.27
CA GLU A 223 -7.86 -15.15 -21.36
C GLU A 223 -9.17 -15.63 -20.76
N THR A 224 -9.21 -16.87 -20.31
CA THR A 224 -10.44 -17.44 -19.74
C THR A 224 -10.98 -16.57 -18.60
N ARG A 225 -12.30 -16.61 -18.39
CA ARG A 225 -12.93 -15.88 -17.29
C ARG A 225 -12.37 -16.25 -15.92
N ARG A 226 -11.86 -17.47 -15.77
CA ARG A 226 -11.25 -17.96 -14.53
C ARG A 226 -9.91 -17.29 -14.23
N THR A 227 -9.09 -17.05 -15.24
CA THR A 227 -7.74 -16.49 -15.12
C THR A 227 -7.72 -14.97 -15.27
N GLY A 228 -8.41 -14.44 -16.29
CA GLY A 228 -8.42 -13.01 -16.63
C GLY A 228 -9.59 -12.20 -16.05
N GLY A 229 -10.66 -12.88 -15.65
CA GLY A 229 -11.88 -12.22 -15.15
C GLY A 229 -12.55 -11.30 -16.18
N ASN A 230 -13.46 -10.44 -15.73
CA ASN A 230 -14.17 -9.45 -16.54
C ASN A 230 -13.43 -8.07 -16.58
N ALA A 231 -12.12 -8.06 -16.42
CA ALA A 231 -11.35 -6.83 -16.52
C ALA A 231 -11.37 -6.30 -17.97
N PRO A 232 -11.54 -4.99 -18.23
CA PRO A 232 -11.63 -4.42 -19.57
C PRO A 232 -10.45 -4.80 -20.47
N ASN A 233 -9.25 -4.89 -19.90
CA ASN A 233 -8.02 -5.28 -20.62
C ASN A 233 -7.99 -6.79 -21.01
N ASN A 234 -8.92 -7.59 -20.50
CA ASN A 234 -9.10 -8.99 -20.86
C ASN A 234 -10.25 -9.20 -21.85
N LEU A 235 -10.90 -8.14 -22.29
CA LEU A 235 -12.08 -8.21 -23.13
C LEU A 235 -11.81 -7.54 -24.48
N ILE A 236 -12.39 -8.09 -25.53
CA ILE A 236 -12.24 -7.62 -26.93
C ILE A 236 -13.56 -7.78 -27.67
N THR A 237 -13.85 -6.85 -28.59
CA THR A 237 -15.06 -6.90 -29.43
C THR A 237 -14.85 -7.73 -30.67
N LEU A 238 -15.71 -8.72 -30.90
CA LEU A 238 -15.72 -9.58 -32.10
C LEU A 238 -17.12 -9.64 -32.72
N CYS A 239 -17.21 -9.77 -34.03
CA CYS A 239 -18.48 -10.11 -34.69
C CYS A 239 -18.83 -11.58 -34.45
N THR A 240 -20.09 -11.96 -34.69
CA THR A 240 -20.58 -13.35 -34.48
C THR A 240 -19.77 -14.37 -35.24
N VAL A 241 -19.34 -14.04 -36.47
CA VAL A 241 -18.56 -14.96 -37.33
C VAL A 241 -17.18 -15.22 -36.74
N CYS A 242 -16.44 -14.16 -36.43
CA CYS A 242 -15.10 -14.27 -35.82
C CYS A 242 -15.15 -14.91 -34.44
N HIS A 243 -16.19 -14.61 -33.65
CA HIS A 243 -16.36 -15.17 -32.31
C HIS A 243 -16.57 -16.72 -32.39
N LYS A 244 -17.42 -17.20 -33.31
CA LYS A 244 -17.62 -18.64 -33.56
C LYS A 244 -16.38 -19.31 -34.12
N ALA A 245 -15.70 -18.68 -35.09
CA ALA A 245 -14.48 -19.19 -35.69
C ALA A 245 -13.32 -19.29 -34.66
N LEU A 246 -13.22 -18.35 -33.75
CA LEU A 246 -12.24 -18.37 -32.65
C LEU A 246 -12.49 -19.53 -31.68
N HIS A 247 -13.76 -19.76 -31.28
CA HIS A 247 -14.10 -20.91 -30.44
C HIS A 247 -13.92 -22.26 -31.15
N ALA A 248 -14.04 -22.30 -32.47
CA ALA A 248 -13.77 -23.49 -33.29
C ALA A 248 -12.27 -23.67 -33.62
N GLY A 249 -11.39 -22.80 -33.12
CA GLY A 249 -9.95 -22.87 -33.39
C GLY A 249 -9.53 -22.49 -34.81
N LYS A 250 -10.47 -22.03 -35.67
CA LYS A 250 -10.21 -21.64 -37.06
C LYS A 250 -9.55 -20.28 -37.24
N VAL A 251 -9.63 -19.42 -36.20
CA VAL A 251 -9.05 -18.10 -36.20
C VAL A 251 -8.33 -17.89 -34.86
N THR A 252 -7.19 -17.26 -34.90
CA THR A 252 -6.43 -16.84 -33.71
C THR A 252 -6.44 -15.34 -33.58
N LEU A 253 -6.41 -14.84 -32.35
CA LEU A 253 -6.26 -13.39 -32.08
C LEU A 253 -4.78 -13.00 -32.23
N ASN A 254 -4.26 -13.00 -33.46
CA ASN A 254 -2.85 -12.73 -33.76
C ASN A 254 -2.32 -11.49 -33.03
N GLY A 255 -1.37 -11.68 -32.13
CA GLY A 255 -0.71 -10.61 -31.41
C GLY A 255 -1.53 -9.90 -30.32
N LYS A 256 -2.83 -10.15 -30.19
CA LYS A 256 -3.68 -9.51 -29.18
C LYS A 256 -3.62 -10.26 -27.87
N LYS A 257 -2.63 -9.91 -27.06
CA LYS A 257 -2.47 -10.40 -25.67
C LYS A 257 -3.22 -9.50 -24.72
N ARG A 258 -3.64 -10.06 -23.59
CA ARG A 258 -4.20 -9.29 -22.49
C ARG A 258 -3.25 -8.16 -22.07
N GLY A 259 -3.75 -6.94 -22.02
CA GLY A 259 -2.99 -5.79 -21.50
C GLY A 259 -2.68 -5.95 -20.01
N LYS A 260 -1.53 -5.43 -19.57
CA LYS A 260 -1.19 -5.41 -18.14
C LYS A 260 -2.19 -4.55 -17.36
N PRO A 261 -2.69 -4.99 -16.20
CA PRO A 261 -3.58 -4.17 -15.38
C PRO A 261 -2.82 -2.98 -14.79
N LEU A 262 -3.31 -1.77 -15.03
CA LEU A 262 -2.73 -0.52 -14.53
C LEU A 262 -3.22 -0.14 -13.11
N LYS A 263 -3.60 -1.13 -12.29
CA LYS A 263 -4.15 -0.89 -10.94
C LYS A 263 -3.22 -0.09 -10.04
N ASP A 264 -1.92 -0.40 -10.08
CA ASP A 264 -0.93 0.27 -9.25
C ASP A 264 -0.67 1.71 -9.72
N ALA A 265 -0.73 1.96 -11.03
CA ALA A 265 -0.58 3.32 -11.59
C ALA A 265 -1.74 4.23 -11.18
N ALA A 266 -3.00 3.78 -11.32
CA ALA A 266 -4.16 4.54 -10.88
C ALA A 266 -4.14 4.80 -9.37
N PHE A 267 -3.78 3.77 -8.58
CA PHE A 267 -3.61 3.92 -7.14
C PHE A 267 -2.55 4.98 -6.80
N MET A 268 -1.39 4.94 -7.45
CA MET A 268 -0.29 5.88 -7.21
C MET A 268 -0.67 7.32 -7.61
N GLY A 269 -1.43 7.51 -8.68
CA GLY A 269 -1.94 8.83 -9.08
C GLY A 269 -2.80 9.49 -7.99
N ILE A 270 -3.76 8.73 -7.43
CA ILE A 270 -4.61 9.20 -6.32
C ILE A 270 -3.78 9.47 -5.06
N MET A 271 -2.90 8.51 -4.71
CA MET A 271 -2.15 8.54 -3.47
C MET A 271 -1.22 9.75 -3.39
N ARG A 272 -0.47 10.04 -4.46
CA ARG A 272 0.56 11.08 -4.50
C ARG A 272 0.02 12.45 -4.15
N LYS A 273 -0.98 12.91 -4.89
CA LYS A 273 -1.57 14.24 -4.65
C LYS A 273 -2.17 14.34 -3.26
N THR A 274 -2.98 13.37 -2.88
CA THR A 274 -3.63 13.38 -1.56
C THR A 274 -2.62 13.26 -0.43
N LEU A 275 -1.56 12.47 -0.60
CA LEU A 275 -0.49 12.35 0.39
C LEU A 275 0.21 13.70 0.58
N MET A 276 0.62 14.35 -0.50
CA MET A 276 1.29 15.65 -0.44
C MET A 276 0.41 16.73 0.18
N GLU A 277 -0.84 16.86 -0.26
CA GLU A 277 -1.80 17.81 0.32
C GLU A 277 -1.97 17.62 1.84
N ARG A 278 -2.06 16.37 2.29
CA ARG A 278 -2.21 16.05 3.71
C ARG A 278 -0.92 16.29 4.50
N LEU A 279 0.24 15.94 3.95
CA LEU A 279 1.53 16.19 4.60
C LEU A 279 1.78 17.69 4.80
N LEU A 280 1.49 18.50 3.79
CA LEU A 280 1.60 19.97 3.89
C LEU A 280 0.68 20.57 4.96
N LYS A 281 -0.51 19.97 5.15
CA LYS A 281 -1.46 20.41 6.20
C LYS A 281 -1.12 19.92 7.60
N GLU A 282 -0.57 18.71 7.70
CA GLU A 282 -0.42 18.00 8.98
C GLU A 282 0.98 18.10 9.59
N LEU A 283 2.00 18.37 8.78
CA LEU A 283 3.36 18.55 9.23
C LEU A 283 3.70 20.05 9.34
N LYS A 284 4.35 20.41 10.44
CA LYS A 284 4.94 21.76 10.63
C LYS A 284 6.33 21.88 9.99
N ILE A 285 6.76 20.87 9.23
CA ILE A 285 8.07 20.75 8.60
C ILE A 285 7.87 20.91 7.09
N PRO A 286 8.77 21.60 6.37
CA PRO A 286 8.72 21.69 4.91
C PRO A 286 8.68 20.32 4.25
N VAL A 287 7.81 20.19 3.23
CA VAL A 287 7.67 18.97 2.44
C VAL A 287 7.95 19.29 0.98
N GLN A 288 8.83 18.54 0.33
CA GLN A 288 9.21 18.69 -1.06
C GLN A 288 8.94 17.42 -1.86
N GLU A 289 8.53 17.60 -3.10
CA GLU A 289 8.41 16.49 -4.06
C GLU A 289 9.74 16.22 -4.74
N THR A 290 9.97 14.96 -5.10
CA THR A 290 11.04 14.53 -6.00
C THR A 290 10.54 13.50 -6.98
N TYR A 291 11.28 13.29 -8.06
CA TYR A 291 10.86 12.45 -9.16
C TYR A 291 11.72 11.19 -9.30
N GLY A 292 11.12 10.09 -9.72
CA GLY A 292 11.79 8.79 -9.81
C GLY A 292 13.01 8.76 -10.75
N TYR A 293 13.04 9.63 -11.79
CA TYR A 293 14.21 9.73 -12.65
C TYR A 293 15.42 10.34 -11.93
N ILE A 294 15.20 11.28 -11.00
CA ILE A 294 16.27 11.87 -10.18
C ILE A 294 16.83 10.80 -9.23
N THR A 295 15.94 10.06 -8.57
CA THR A 295 16.32 8.94 -7.70
C THR A 295 17.14 7.91 -8.46
N LYS A 296 16.68 7.51 -9.65
CA LYS A 296 17.40 6.58 -10.54
C LYS A 296 18.76 7.12 -10.92
N TYR A 297 18.85 8.36 -11.39
CA TYR A 297 20.09 9.01 -11.77
C TYR A 297 21.11 9.03 -10.63
N LEU A 298 20.71 9.48 -9.43
CA LEU A 298 21.59 9.52 -8.27
C LEU A 298 22.08 8.13 -7.88
N ARG A 299 21.20 7.14 -7.92
CA ARG A 299 21.54 5.76 -7.60
C ARG A 299 22.55 5.18 -8.58
N GLU A 300 22.35 5.36 -9.88
CA GLU A 300 23.24 4.88 -10.93
C GLU A 300 24.59 5.61 -10.91
N LYS A 301 24.59 6.94 -10.76
CA LYS A 301 25.79 7.76 -10.64
C LYS A 301 26.73 7.31 -9.52
N HIS A 302 26.17 6.84 -8.41
CA HIS A 302 26.93 6.42 -7.23
C HIS A 302 27.01 4.90 -7.09
N SER A 303 26.63 4.12 -8.11
CA SER A 303 26.66 2.65 -8.12
C SER A 303 25.96 2.02 -6.91
N ILE A 304 24.87 2.63 -6.45
CA ILE A 304 24.10 2.16 -5.29
C ILE A 304 23.12 1.07 -5.76
N PRO A 305 23.09 -0.11 -5.13
CA PRO A 305 22.15 -1.18 -5.50
C PRO A 305 20.70 -0.76 -5.26
N LYS A 306 19.79 -1.23 -6.13
CA LYS A 306 18.37 -0.91 -6.04
C LYS A 306 17.73 -1.59 -4.82
N SER A 307 17.23 -0.78 -3.90
CA SER A 307 16.35 -1.20 -2.80
C SER A 307 15.48 -0.01 -2.39
N HIS A 308 14.34 -0.25 -1.74
CA HIS A 308 13.46 0.83 -1.29
C HIS A 308 14.15 1.76 -0.28
N THR A 309 15.04 1.23 0.53
CA THR A 309 15.80 2.02 1.52
C THR A 309 16.89 2.86 0.86
N ASN A 310 17.62 2.30 -0.12
CA ASN A 310 18.63 3.04 -0.89
C ASN A 310 17.98 4.11 -1.77
N ASP A 311 16.83 3.81 -2.37
CA ASP A 311 16.07 4.80 -3.13
C ASP A 311 15.61 5.94 -2.19
N ALA A 312 15.13 5.63 -0.97
CA ALA A 312 14.79 6.64 0.05
C ALA A 312 16.00 7.51 0.45
N ARG A 313 17.21 6.92 0.57
CA ARG A 313 18.43 7.67 0.83
C ARG A 313 18.79 8.60 -0.34
N CYS A 314 18.64 8.16 -1.57
CA CYS A 314 18.80 9.02 -2.76
C CYS A 314 17.76 10.16 -2.79
N ILE A 315 16.52 9.87 -2.41
CA ILE A 315 15.43 10.87 -2.28
C ILE A 315 15.77 11.95 -1.26
N SER A 316 16.46 11.60 -0.17
CA SER A 316 16.93 12.60 0.82
C SER A 316 17.99 13.56 0.26
N LYS A 317 18.49 13.31 -0.96
CA LYS A 317 19.64 13.98 -1.60
C LYS A 317 20.99 13.77 -0.91
N ASN A 318 21.07 12.74 -0.08
CA ASN A 318 22.32 12.35 0.60
C ASN A 318 22.73 10.92 0.23
N PRO A 319 22.96 10.62 -1.08
CA PRO A 319 23.25 9.27 -1.54
C PRO A 319 24.56 8.71 -0.95
N LEU A 320 25.52 9.58 -0.67
CA LEU A 320 26.84 9.25 -0.13
C LEU A 320 26.87 9.17 1.41
N ALA A 321 25.78 9.47 2.09
CA ALA A 321 25.71 9.32 3.53
C ALA A 321 26.03 7.87 3.92
N ILE A 322 26.89 7.70 4.94
CA ILE A 322 27.27 6.39 5.46
C ILE A 322 26.02 5.66 5.94
N PRO A 323 25.71 4.47 5.40
CA PRO A 323 24.50 3.74 5.74
C PRO A 323 24.40 3.40 7.23
N CYS A 324 23.17 3.34 7.73
CA CYS A 324 22.90 2.85 9.07
C CYS A 324 23.06 1.32 9.13
N ASP A 325 23.77 0.78 10.13
CA ASP A 325 23.95 -0.67 10.31
C ASP A 325 22.61 -1.39 10.58
N THR A 326 21.63 -0.66 11.09
CA THR A 326 20.33 -1.22 11.47
C THR A 326 19.24 -0.70 10.55
N CYS A 327 18.67 -1.58 9.74
CA CYS A 327 17.47 -1.30 8.97
C CYS A 327 16.26 -1.94 9.68
N TYR A 328 15.21 -1.16 9.89
CA TYR A 328 13.95 -1.64 10.48
C TYR A 328 13.03 -2.17 9.41
N TYR A 329 12.52 -3.40 9.62
CA TYR A 329 11.49 -3.98 8.76
C TYR A 329 10.16 -3.97 9.51
N THR A 330 9.20 -3.22 8.99
CA THR A 330 7.88 -3.09 9.62
C THR A 330 6.78 -3.54 8.69
N LYS A 331 5.74 -4.08 9.26
CA LYS A 331 4.54 -4.49 8.52
C LYS A 331 3.31 -3.95 9.22
N ALA A 332 2.52 -3.20 8.47
CA ALA A 332 1.24 -2.73 8.96
C ALA A 332 0.25 -3.90 9.06
N ILE A 333 -0.34 -4.05 10.22
CA ILE A 333 -1.34 -5.08 10.50
C ILE A 333 -2.59 -4.46 11.09
N ARG A 334 -3.72 -5.12 10.90
CA ARG A 334 -4.95 -4.71 11.54
C ARG A 334 -4.95 -5.09 13.00
N HIS A 335 -5.07 -4.11 13.89
CA HIS A 335 -5.39 -4.32 15.28
C HIS A 335 -6.90 -4.56 15.48
N HIS A 336 -7.30 -5.16 16.58
CA HIS A 336 -8.70 -5.45 16.93
C HIS A 336 -9.42 -6.35 15.92
N ASN A 337 -8.86 -7.51 15.69
CA ASN A 337 -9.47 -8.55 14.88
C ASN A 337 -10.74 -9.07 15.59
N ARG A 338 -11.86 -8.39 15.41
CA ARG A 338 -13.13 -9.09 15.57
C ARG A 338 -13.14 -10.20 14.54
N GLN A 339 -13.07 -11.44 14.98
CA GLN A 339 -12.95 -12.61 14.12
C GLN A 339 -14.25 -12.93 13.35
N MET A 340 -15.01 -11.90 12.99
CA MET A 340 -16.22 -12.04 12.17
C MET A 340 -15.96 -12.72 10.83
N HIS A 341 -14.69 -12.79 10.40
CA HIS A 341 -14.30 -13.33 9.10
C HIS A 341 -13.91 -14.81 9.13
N LYS A 342 -13.67 -15.37 10.32
CA LYS A 342 -13.34 -16.78 10.51
C LYS A 342 -14.50 -17.62 11.09
N ALA A 343 -15.69 -17.05 11.18
CA ALA A 343 -16.84 -17.80 11.67
C ALA A 343 -17.20 -18.89 10.68
N THR A 344 -16.77 -20.10 10.95
CA THR A 344 -17.28 -21.30 10.30
C THR A 344 -18.74 -21.43 10.65
N ILE A 345 -19.58 -21.48 9.63
CA ILE A 345 -21.02 -21.66 9.80
C ILE A 345 -21.27 -23.16 9.78
N LEU A 346 -21.72 -23.68 10.90
CA LEU A 346 -22.15 -25.06 11.04
C LEU A 346 -23.51 -25.29 10.34
N LYS A 347 -23.87 -26.56 10.10
CA LYS A 347 -25.18 -26.98 9.61
C LYS A 347 -26.27 -26.37 10.51
N GLY A 348 -27.29 -25.75 9.92
CA GLY A 348 -28.32 -25.03 10.68
C GLY A 348 -28.02 -23.51 10.88
N GLY A 349 -26.96 -22.97 10.33
CA GLY A 349 -26.68 -21.54 10.38
C GLY A 349 -26.02 -21.05 11.68
N ILE A 350 -25.67 -21.95 12.57
CA ILE A 350 -25.00 -21.67 13.86
C ILE A 350 -23.54 -21.33 13.58
N ARG A 351 -23.03 -20.27 14.22
CA ARG A 351 -21.60 -19.92 14.14
C ARG A 351 -20.83 -20.79 15.11
N LYS A 352 -19.79 -21.46 14.60
CA LYS A 352 -18.78 -22.01 15.49
C LYS A 352 -18.09 -20.85 16.20
N ALA A 353 -18.12 -20.82 17.52
CA ALA A 353 -17.38 -19.86 18.31
C ALA A 353 -15.89 -20.03 18.04
N ASN A 354 -15.16 -18.90 18.01
CA ASN A 354 -13.70 -19.00 17.95
C ASN A 354 -13.19 -19.53 19.28
N GLN A 355 -12.60 -20.70 19.23
CA GLN A 355 -12.05 -21.39 20.42
C GLN A 355 -10.55 -21.12 20.63
N ALA A 356 -9.90 -20.40 19.70
CA ALA A 356 -8.48 -20.08 19.85
C ALA A 356 -8.29 -19.05 20.97
N PRO A 357 -7.54 -19.37 22.03
CA PRO A 357 -7.26 -18.44 23.11
C PRO A 357 -6.47 -17.23 22.58
N TYR A 358 -6.67 -16.08 23.21
CA TYR A 358 -5.99 -14.85 22.83
C TYR A 358 -4.47 -14.93 23.01
N THR A 359 -4.05 -15.65 24.02
CA THR A 359 -2.66 -15.98 24.31
C THR A 359 -2.47 -17.50 24.36
N VAL A 360 -1.35 -17.99 23.86
CA VAL A 360 -0.92 -19.39 24.01
C VAL A 360 0.46 -19.37 24.61
N LYS A 361 0.66 -20.00 25.77
CA LYS A 361 1.91 -19.97 26.55
C LYS A 361 2.46 -18.52 26.70
N GLY A 362 1.58 -17.55 26.97
CA GLY A 362 1.94 -16.14 27.14
C GLY A 362 2.17 -15.35 25.85
N TYR A 363 2.23 -16.01 24.69
CA TYR A 363 2.50 -15.36 23.41
C TYR A 363 1.23 -15.03 22.62
N ARG A 364 1.27 -13.91 21.91
CA ARG A 364 0.22 -13.42 20.99
C ARG A 364 0.66 -13.55 19.53
N LEU A 365 -0.29 -13.40 18.62
CA LEU A 365 0.04 -13.21 17.20
C LEU A 365 0.82 -11.92 17.03
N TRP A 366 1.90 -12.00 16.25
CA TRP A 366 2.80 -10.91 15.94
C TRP A 366 3.74 -10.49 17.07
N ASP A 367 3.80 -11.25 18.17
CA ASP A 367 4.87 -11.06 19.12
C ASP A 367 6.22 -11.37 18.44
N LYS A 368 7.19 -10.54 18.78
CA LYS A 368 8.57 -10.68 18.35
C LYS A 368 9.27 -11.64 19.30
N VAL A 369 9.86 -12.67 18.75
CA VAL A 369 10.58 -13.70 19.49
C VAL A 369 11.96 -13.92 18.90
N PHE A 370 12.89 -14.36 19.73
CA PHE A 370 14.22 -14.75 19.30
C PHE A 370 14.24 -16.27 19.11
N TYR A 371 14.57 -16.73 17.90
CA TYR A 371 14.63 -18.16 17.59
C TYR A 371 15.86 -18.47 16.74
N HIS A 372 16.68 -19.42 17.17
CA HIS A 372 17.96 -19.76 16.55
C HIS A 372 18.82 -18.54 16.18
N GLY A 373 19.07 -17.67 17.17
CA GLY A 373 19.89 -16.47 16.98
C GLY A 373 19.28 -15.38 16.08
N SER A 374 17.99 -15.51 15.71
CA SER A 374 17.34 -14.59 14.81
C SER A 374 16.00 -14.05 15.35
N GLU A 375 15.73 -12.79 15.07
CA GLU A 375 14.42 -12.19 15.38
C GLU A 375 13.35 -12.69 14.41
N CYS A 376 12.26 -13.22 14.96
CA CYS A 376 11.12 -13.74 14.23
C CYS A 376 9.81 -13.19 14.78
N PHE A 377 8.75 -13.28 13.98
CA PHE A 377 7.40 -12.91 14.39
C PHE A 377 6.48 -14.12 14.40
N ILE A 378 5.67 -14.24 15.44
CA ILE A 378 4.67 -15.30 15.54
C ILE A 378 3.52 -15.02 14.60
N THR A 379 3.35 -15.84 13.56
CA THR A 379 2.29 -15.69 12.56
C THR A 379 1.17 -16.72 12.69
N GLY A 380 1.40 -17.77 13.45
CA GLY A 380 0.40 -18.78 13.78
C GLY A 380 0.64 -19.36 15.18
N ARG A 381 -0.43 -19.73 15.85
CA ARG A 381 -0.43 -20.31 17.19
C ARG A 381 -1.33 -21.53 17.20
N ARG A 382 -0.87 -22.62 17.76
CA ARG A 382 -1.66 -23.83 18.01
C ARG A 382 -1.87 -24.00 19.51
N THR A 383 -3.00 -24.50 19.93
CA THR A 383 -3.30 -24.78 21.34
C THR A 383 -2.32 -25.76 21.97
N SER A 384 -1.69 -26.62 21.16
CA SER A 384 -0.60 -27.52 21.54
C SER A 384 0.70 -26.81 21.94
N GLY A 385 0.80 -25.49 21.71
CA GLY A 385 1.99 -24.69 22.04
C GLY A 385 3.01 -24.59 20.91
N TYR A 386 2.69 -25.10 19.71
CA TYR A 386 3.50 -24.86 18.52
C TYR A 386 3.18 -23.52 17.88
N PHE A 387 4.20 -22.86 17.37
CA PHE A 387 4.10 -21.54 16.75
C PHE A 387 4.64 -21.58 15.32
N ALA A 388 3.97 -20.90 14.40
CA ALA A 388 4.52 -20.61 13.09
C ALA A 388 5.26 -19.28 13.15
N LEU A 389 6.53 -19.28 12.79
CA LEU A 389 7.40 -18.11 12.83
C LEU A 389 7.70 -17.59 11.42
N LYS A 390 7.86 -16.29 11.30
CA LYS A 390 8.34 -15.61 10.08
C LYS A 390 9.49 -14.67 10.40
N LYS A 391 10.54 -14.77 9.57
CA LYS A 391 11.68 -13.84 9.51
C LYS A 391 11.63 -13.11 8.17
N ASN A 392 11.68 -11.78 8.18
CA ASN A 392 11.71 -10.95 6.96
C ASN A 392 10.64 -11.36 5.91
N GLY A 393 9.43 -11.65 6.35
CA GLY A 393 8.32 -12.03 5.47
C GLY A 393 8.31 -13.49 4.98
N ARG A 394 9.37 -14.28 5.19
CA ARG A 394 9.45 -15.71 4.86
C ARG A 394 9.15 -16.58 6.08
N TYR A 395 8.51 -17.73 5.87
CA TYR A 395 8.35 -18.70 6.94
C TYR A 395 9.71 -19.28 7.30
N CYS A 396 9.98 -19.39 8.62
CA CYS A 396 11.08 -20.19 9.08
C CYS A 396 10.70 -21.66 8.84
N CYS A 397 11.41 -22.33 7.95
CA CYS A 397 11.27 -23.78 7.78
C CYS A 397 11.80 -24.45 9.04
N PHE A 398 11.01 -25.35 9.60
CA PHE A 398 11.39 -26.27 10.69
C PHE A 398 11.73 -27.62 10.10
#